data_5b74487b1c411dccb55b5f00c1d04942
#
_entry.id   5b74487b1c411dccb55b5f00c1d04942
#
_cell.length_a   1.000
_cell.length_b   1.000
_cell.length_c   1.000
_cell.angle_alpha   90.00
_cell.angle_beta   90.00
_cell.angle_gamma   90.00
#
_symmetry.space_group_name_H-M   'P 1'
#
loop_
_entity.id
_entity.type
_entity.pdbx_description
1 polymer ?
#
loop_
_entity_poly.entity_id
_entity_poly.type
_entity_poly.pdbx_seq_one_letter_code
_entity_poly.pdbx_strand_id
1 'polypeptide(L)'
;MQVVRTPAERFEALPDFPFAPHYVEIDDGEGGRLRVHYVDEGPRDGQTVLLLHGEPSWCFLYRHIIPQLVDGGCRVIAPDLVGFGKSDKPTEKSDYTYNRHVNWMQAAIIDHLDISDATFFGQDWGGLIGLRLVAENASRFARVVISNTGLPTGDHPLTEAFMAWQHYSKTSPDFDIGRLINAATVRELLADEVAAYDAPFPDDTYKAGARIFPSLVPTAPDDPTASANRAAWEIFDRWEKPFLCCFSDRDPVTRGGDGAFLSRVPGTAGQPHETIENAH
;
A
#
# COMPACT_ATOMS: atom_id res chain seq x y z
N MET A 1 -3.65 -11.42 -19.39
CA MET A 1 -2.71 -10.27 -19.48
C MET A 1 -1.27 -10.73 -19.66
N GLN A 2 -0.38 -9.88 -20.21
CA GLN A 2 1.06 -10.18 -20.30
C GLN A 2 1.73 -9.77 -18.98
N VAL A 3 2.58 -10.67 -18.44
CA VAL A 3 3.14 -10.51 -17.10
C VAL A 3 4.65 -10.77 -17.15
N VAL A 4 5.43 -9.95 -16.45
CA VAL A 4 6.85 -10.18 -16.18
C VAL A 4 7.07 -10.45 -14.69
N ARG A 5 8.14 -11.18 -14.40
CA ARG A 5 8.55 -11.54 -13.06
C ARG A 5 10.00 -11.15 -12.85
N THR A 6 10.26 -10.35 -11.82
CA THR A 6 11.61 -9.93 -11.48
C THR A 6 12.47 -11.15 -11.12
N PRO A 7 13.64 -11.31 -11.70
CA PRO A 7 14.57 -12.39 -11.40
C PRO A 7 14.95 -12.41 -9.91
N ALA A 8 15.04 -13.62 -9.33
CA ALA A 8 15.27 -13.78 -7.89
C ALA A 8 16.61 -13.21 -7.42
N GLU A 9 17.63 -13.25 -8.27
CA GLU A 9 18.96 -12.70 -7.99
C GLU A 9 18.97 -11.19 -7.72
N ARG A 10 17.94 -10.47 -8.18
CA ARG A 10 17.79 -9.05 -7.89
C ARG A 10 17.49 -8.76 -6.41
N PHE A 11 17.05 -9.76 -5.66
CA PHE A 11 16.66 -9.66 -4.26
C PHE A 11 17.67 -10.33 -3.32
N GLU A 12 18.85 -10.67 -3.80
CA GLU A 12 19.94 -11.17 -2.98
C GLU A 12 20.58 -10.02 -2.18
N ALA A 13 20.99 -10.32 -0.94
CA ALA A 13 21.71 -9.39 -0.08
C ALA A 13 21.01 -8.04 0.17
N LEU A 14 19.69 -8.04 0.29
CA LEU A 14 18.93 -6.83 0.67
C LEU A 14 19.29 -6.40 2.10
N PRO A 15 19.58 -5.10 2.35
CA PRO A 15 19.91 -4.63 3.69
C PRO A 15 18.70 -4.79 4.64
N ASP A 16 18.94 -5.35 5.82
CA ASP A 16 17.93 -5.51 6.88
C ASP A 16 16.63 -6.22 6.47
N PHE A 17 16.69 -7.07 5.43
CA PHE A 17 15.53 -7.80 4.90
C PHE A 17 15.79 -9.32 4.82
N PRO A 18 15.91 -10.00 5.96
CA PRO A 18 16.25 -11.43 6.00
C PRO A 18 15.04 -12.35 5.80
N PHE A 19 13.85 -11.81 5.48
CA PHE A 19 12.60 -12.56 5.50
C PHE A 19 12.49 -13.54 4.34
N ALA A 20 12.04 -14.76 4.65
CA ALA A 20 11.77 -15.77 3.64
C ALA A 20 10.58 -15.36 2.74
N PRO A 21 10.68 -15.50 1.42
CA PRO A 21 9.57 -15.17 0.54
C PRO A 21 8.48 -16.25 0.59
N HIS A 22 7.24 -15.81 0.72
CA HIS A 22 6.05 -16.63 0.53
C HIS A 22 5.27 -16.16 -0.69
N TYR A 23 4.49 -17.04 -1.28
CA TYR A 23 3.73 -16.73 -2.51
C TYR A 23 2.36 -17.36 -2.47
N VAL A 24 1.38 -16.66 -3.02
CA VAL A 24 0.05 -17.15 -3.34
C VAL A 24 -0.25 -16.88 -4.81
N GLU A 25 -0.97 -17.80 -5.46
CA GLU A 25 -1.44 -17.59 -6.82
C GLU A 25 -2.92 -17.21 -6.81
N ILE A 26 -3.24 -16.11 -7.45
CA ILE A 26 -4.60 -15.58 -7.60
C ILE A 26 -5.01 -15.55 -9.07
N ASP A 27 -6.30 -15.46 -9.34
CA ASP A 27 -6.83 -15.20 -10.68
C ASP A 27 -6.50 -13.77 -11.12
N ASP A 28 -6.08 -13.55 -12.36
CA ASP A 28 -5.79 -12.23 -12.89
C ASP A 28 -7.05 -11.45 -13.34
N GLY A 29 -8.20 -12.11 -13.36
CA GLY A 29 -9.48 -11.58 -13.86
C GLY A 29 -9.66 -11.71 -15.38
N GLU A 30 -8.72 -12.35 -16.10
CA GLU A 30 -8.75 -12.55 -17.56
C GLU A 30 -8.47 -14.01 -17.96
N GLY A 31 -8.57 -14.93 -17.01
CA GLY A 31 -8.36 -16.38 -17.20
C GLY A 31 -6.91 -16.83 -17.07
N GLY A 32 -6.01 -15.94 -16.61
CA GLY A 32 -4.64 -16.24 -16.23
C GLY A 32 -4.44 -16.24 -14.71
N ARG A 33 -3.18 -16.33 -14.29
CA ARG A 33 -2.78 -16.36 -12.88
C ARG A 33 -1.71 -15.32 -12.61
N LEU A 34 -1.76 -14.71 -11.42
CA LEU A 34 -0.74 -13.82 -10.87
C LEU A 34 -0.19 -14.42 -9.60
N ARG A 35 1.11 -14.38 -9.44
CA ARG A 35 1.79 -14.73 -8.20
C ARG A 35 1.98 -13.48 -7.35
N VAL A 36 1.41 -13.49 -6.14
CA VAL A 36 1.56 -12.42 -5.14
C VAL A 36 2.54 -12.88 -4.07
N HIS A 37 3.57 -12.09 -3.84
CA HIS A 37 4.53 -12.28 -2.76
C HIS A 37 4.00 -11.71 -1.46
N TYR A 38 4.38 -12.32 -0.34
CA TYR A 38 4.18 -11.77 0.99
C TYR A 38 5.25 -12.25 1.97
N VAL A 39 5.53 -11.43 2.96
CA VAL A 39 6.26 -11.81 4.18
C VAL A 39 5.24 -12.33 5.19
N ASP A 40 5.58 -13.39 5.94
CA ASP A 40 4.74 -13.96 7.01
C ASP A 40 5.65 -14.37 8.17
N GLU A 41 5.81 -13.48 9.12
CA GLU A 41 6.74 -13.60 10.24
C GLU A 41 6.02 -13.58 11.59
N GLY A 42 6.65 -14.20 12.59
CA GLY A 42 6.13 -14.26 13.95
C GLY A 42 5.26 -15.49 14.26
N PRO A 43 4.71 -15.57 15.48
CA PRO A 43 3.96 -16.74 15.94
C PRO A 43 2.61 -16.85 15.19
N ARG A 44 2.28 -18.06 14.74
CA ARG A 44 1.05 -18.32 13.95
C ARG A 44 -0.25 -18.03 14.71
N ASP A 45 -0.22 -18.08 16.01
CA ASP A 45 -1.31 -17.77 16.95
C ASP A 45 -1.24 -16.35 17.52
N GLY A 46 -0.25 -15.56 17.08
CA GLY A 46 -0.14 -14.14 17.44
C GLY A 46 -1.22 -13.27 16.82
N GLN A 47 -1.44 -12.09 17.41
CA GLN A 47 -2.32 -11.06 16.82
C GLN A 47 -1.82 -10.72 15.40
N THR A 48 -2.66 -10.94 14.40
CA THR A 48 -2.27 -10.67 13.01
C THR A 48 -2.22 -9.17 12.73
N VAL A 49 -1.11 -8.72 12.15
CA VAL A 49 -0.92 -7.37 11.62
C VAL A 49 -0.68 -7.45 10.12
N LEU A 50 -1.58 -6.85 9.34
CA LEU A 50 -1.47 -6.72 7.89
C LEU A 50 -0.85 -5.36 7.56
N LEU A 51 0.29 -5.36 6.84
CA LEU A 51 1.00 -4.15 6.41
C LEU A 51 0.91 -4.00 4.89
N LEU A 52 0.23 -2.97 4.38
CA LEU A 52 0.15 -2.67 2.95
C LEU A 52 0.97 -1.43 2.59
N HIS A 53 1.96 -1.63 1.73
CA HIS A 53 2.86 -0.58 1.24
C HIS A 53 2.21 0.28 0.15
N GLY A 54 2.80 1.45 -0.08
CA GLY A 54 2.41 2.39 -1.10
C GLY A 54 3.23 2.34 -2.40
N GLU A 55 2.89 3.21 -3.33
CA GLU A 55 3.55 3.41 -4.60
C GLU A 55 4.66 4.50 -4.44
N PRO A 56 5.86 4.31 -5.02
CA PRO A 56 6.34 3.17 -5.80
C PRO A 56 7.17 2.16 -4.98
N SER A 57 6.91 2.03 -3.68
CA SER A 57 7.65 1.16 -2.78
C SER A 57 7.21 -0.32 -2.87
N TRP A 58 7.65 -1.14 -1.95
CA TRP A 58 7.26 -2.53 -1.75
C TRP A 58 7.43 -2.93 -0.28
N CYS A 59 7.13 -4.14 0.13
CA CYS A 59 7.15 -4.55 1.56
C CYS A 59 8.51 -4.34 2.25
N PHE A 60 9.59 -4.11 1.51
CA PHE A 60 10.89 -3.66 2.04
C PHE A 60 10.78 -2.39 2.89
N LEU A 61 9.78 -1.55 2.64
CA LEU A 61 9.45 -0.39 3.47
C LEU A 61 9.33 -0.76 4.95
N TYR A 62 8.80 -1.94 5.23
CA TYR A 62 8.49 -2.40 6.59
C TYR A 62 9.60 -3.20 7.25
N ARG A 63 10.81 -3.31 6.65
CA ARG A 63 11.92 -4.13 7.14
C ARG A 63 12.29 -3.87 8.61
N HIS A 64 12.13 -2.65 9.10
CA HIS A 64 12.41 -2.28 10.48
C HIS A 64 11.21 -2.40 11.42
N ILE A 65 9.98 -2.37 10.88
CA ILE A 65 8.73 -2.48 11.65
C ILE A 65 8.41 -3.96 11.91
N ILE A 66 8.63 -4.83 10.94
CA ILE A 66 8.34 -6.26 11.05
C ILE A 66 8.99 -6.89 12.30
N PRO A 67 10.31 -6.75 12.53
CA PRO A 67 10.94 -7.33 13.71
C PRO A 67 10.36 -6.82 15.04
N GLN A 68 10.05 -5.53 15.12
CA GLN A 68 9.49 -4.92 16.32
C GLN A 68 8.10 -5.48 16.66
N LEU A 69 7.27 -5.69 15.66
CA LEU A 69 5.94 -6.29 15.82
C LEU A 69 6.04 -7.78 16.20
N VAL A 70 6.98 -8.51 15.59
CA VAL A 70 7.24 -9.92 15.90
C VAL A 70 7.76 -10.07 17.33
N ASP A 71 8.70 -9.23 17.77
CA ASP A 71 9.20 -9.18 19.13
C ASP A 71 8.08 -8.85 20.15
N GLY A 72 7.08 -8.07 19.71
CA GLY A 72 5.85 -7.80 20.45
C GLY A 72 4.84 -8.97 20.47
N GLY A 73 5.17 -10.11 19.85
CA GLY A 73 4.31 -11.30 19.80
C GLY A 73 3.26 -11.29 18.70
N CYS A 74 3.35 -10.37 17.73
CA CYS A 74 2.43 -10.31 16.59
C CYS A 74 2.85 -11.28 15.47
N ARG A 75 1.88 -11.78 14.73
CA ARG A 75 2.08 -12.33 13.38
C ARG A 75 1.97 -11.20 12.37
N VAL A 76 3.00 -11.00 11.55
CA VAL A 76 3.04 -9.93 10.55
C VAL A 76 2.91 -10.51 9.15
N ILE A 77 1.94 -10.01 8.40
CA ILE A 77 1.75 -10.30 6.98
C ILE A 77 1.97 -9.01 6.20
N ALA A 78 2.97 -9.00 5.31
CA ALA A 78 3.31 -7.85 4.47
C ALA A 78 3.40 -8.28 3.00
N PRO A 79 2.29 -8.22 2.25
CA PRO A 79 2.29 -8.54 0.83
C PRO A 79 2.89 -7.42 -0.01
N ASP A 80 3.44 -7.80 -1.17
CA ASP A 80 3.71 -6.87 -2.27
C ASP A 80 2.47 -6.76 -3.15
N LEU A 81 2.04 -5.54 -3.44
CA LEU A 81 0.98 -5.28 -4.41
C LEU A 81 1.39 -5.83 -5.79
N VAL A 82 0.42 -6.29 -6.58
CA VAL A 82 0.67 -6.66 -7.98
C VAL A 82 1.28 -5.49 -8.73
N GLY A 83 2.38 -5.72 -9.43
CA GLY A 83 3.16 -4.67 -10.08
C GLY A 83 4.38 -4.19 -9.28
N PHE A 84 4.55 -4.67 -8.02
CA PHE A 84 5.60 -4.21 -7.11
C PHE A 84 6.36 -5.38 -6.47
N GLY A 85 7.49 -5.07 -5.85
CA GLY A 85 8.29 -6.02 -5.08
C GLY A 85 8.58 -7.32 -5.83
N LYS A 86 8.37 -8.45 -5.15
CA LYS A 86 8.53 -9.81 -5.69
C LYS A 86 7.26 -10.36 -6.32
N SER A 87 6.14 -9.60 -6.31
CA SER A 87 4.90 -9.96 -7.00
C SER A 87 5.03 -9.83 -8.52
N ASP A 88 4.20 -10.58 -9.24
CA ASP A 88 4.11 -10.49 -10.70
C ASP A 88 3.69 -9.09 -11.16
N LYS A 89 4.15 -8.69 -12.34
CA LYS A 89 3.95 -7.35 -12.90
C LYS A 89 3.32 -7.42 -14.29
N PRO A 90 2.03 -7.11 -14.43
CA PRO A 90 1.43 -6.84 -15.73
C PRO A 90 2.22 -5.75 -16.48
N THR A 91 2.44 -5.94 -17.79
CA THR A 91 3.28 -5.03 -18.58
C THR A 91 2.52 -3.84 -19.15
N GLU A 92 1.20 -3.95 -19.24
CA GLU A 92 0.39 -2.90 -19.82
C GLU A 92 -0.25 -2.03 -18.71
N LYS A 93 -0.17 -0.71 -18.85
CA LYS A 93 -0.80 0.23 -17.90
C LYS A 93 -2.32 0.04 -17.80
N SER A 94 -2.98 -0.40 -18.87
CA SER A 94 -4.41 -0.70 -18.92
C SER A 94 -4.83 -1.90 -18.09
N ASP A 95 -3.89 -2.78 -17.71
CA ASP A 95 -4.15 -3.91 -16.85
C ASP A 95 -4.39 -3.50 -15.40
N TYR A 96 -3.98 -2.30 -15.04
CA TYR A 96 -4.09 -1.76 -13.69
C TYR A 96 -5.32 -0.87 -13.54
N THR A 97 -6.18 -1.21 -12.60
CA THR A 97 -7.25 -0.33 -12.11
C THR A 97 -7.30 -0.39 -10.59
N TYR A 98 -7.83 0.63 -9.96
CA TYR A 98 -7.98 0.63 -8.51
C TYR A 98 -8.82 -0.58 -8.04
N ASN A 99 -9.96 -0.83 -8.68
CA ASN A 99 -10.83 -1.96 -8.33
C ASN A 99 -10.14 -3.32 -8.54
N ARG A 100 -9.33 -3.50 -9.60
CA ARG A 100 -8.53 -4.72 -9.77
C ARG A 100 -7.58 -4.95 -8.62
N HIS A 101 -6.89 -3.90 -8.15
CA HIS A 101 -6.00 -4.02 -7.00
C HIS A 101 -6.73 -4.43 -5.73
N VAL A 102 -7.90 -3.85 -5.47
CA VAL A 102 -8.74 -4.29 -4.34
C VAL A 102 -9.11 -5.77 -4.49
N ASN A 103 -9.56 -6.20 -5.67
CA ASN A 103 -9.93 -7.59 -5.93
C ASN A 103 -8.74 -8.56 -5.82
N TRP A 104 -7.56 -8.19 -6.31
CA TRP A 104 -6.36 -9.00 -6.19
C TRP A 104 -5.93 -9.17 -4.73
N MET A 105 -5.98 -8.08 -3.94
CA MET A 105 -5.67 -8.15 -2.51
C MET A 105 -6.78 -8.87 -1.73
N GLN A 106 -8.05 -8.74 -2.12
CA GLN A 106 -9.14 -9.58 -1.59
C GLN A 106 -8.81 -11.07 -1.78
N ALA A 107 -8.51 -11.48 -3.02
CA ALA A 107 -8.17 -12.86 -3.33
C ALA A 107 -6.94 -13.36 -2.55
N ALA A 108 -5.88 -12.55 -2.49
CA ALA A 108 -4.64 -12.95 -1.81
C ALA A 108 -4.80 -13.01 -0.29
N ILE A 109 -5.36 -11.98 0.34
CA ILE A 109 -5.33 -11.77 1.79
C ILE A 109 -6.53 -12.41 2.47
N ILE A 110 -7.72 -12.17 1.94
CA ILE A 110 -8.96 -12.65 2.57
C ILE A 110 -9.27 -14.08 2.17
N ASP A 111 -9.24 -14.37 0.86
CA ASP A 111 -9.71 -15.67 0.37
C ASP A 111 -8.64 -16.77 0.51
N HIS A 112 -7.34 -16.45 0.33
CA HIS A 112 -6.25 -17.43 0.45
C HIS A 112 -5.59 -17.45 1.83
N LEU A 113 -5.18 -16.30 2.36
CA LEU A 113 -4.51 -16.25 3.67
C LEU A 113 -5.51 -16.31 4.83
N ASP A 114 -6.79 -16.10 4.57
CA ASP A 114 -7.93 -16.22 5.50
C ASP A 114 -7.68 -15.49 6.83
N ILE A 115 -7.11 -14.28 6.77
CA ILE A 115 -6.83 -13.51 7.97
C ILE A 115 -8.13 -13.11 8.68
N SER A 116 -8.09 -13.09 10.01
CA SER A 116 -9.20 -12.66 10.85
C SER A 116 -8.69 -11.98 12.12
N ASP A 117 -9.56 -11.19 12.75
CA ASP A 117 -9.23 -10.37 13.93
C ASP A 117 -7.96 -9.53 13.74
N ALA A 118 -7.70 -9.09 12.48
CA ALA A 118 -6.45 -8.46 12.10
C ALA A 118 -6.41 -6.97 12.48
N THR A 119 -5.22 -6.48 12.78
CA THR A 119 -4.89 -5.06 12.75
C THR A 119 -4.41 -4.72 11.35
N PHE A 120 -5.08 -3.80 10.68
CA PHE A 120 -4.64 -3.28 9.38
C PHE A 120 -3.76 -2.06 9.59
N PHE A 121 -2.62 -2.01 8.89
CA PHE A 121 -1.81 -0.81 8.69
C PHE A 121 -1.64 -0.54 7.20
N GLY A 122 -1.94 0.68 6.76
CA GLY A 122 -1.76 1.09 5.37
C GLY A 122 -1.17 2.49 5.23
N GLN A 123 -0.22 2.62 4.31
CA GLN A 123 0.42 3.89 3.95
C GLN A 123 0.25 4.11 2.45
N ASP A 124 -0.01 5.36 2.01
CA ASP A 124 -0.15 5.74 0.61
C ASP A 124 -1.18 4.83 -0.13
N TRP A 125 -0.86 4.23 -1.26
CA TRP A 125 -1.72 3.29 -1.98
C TRP A 125 -2.08 2.04 -1.17
N GLY A 126 -1.22 1.61 -0.26
CA GLY A 126 -1.57 0.56 0.69
C GLY A 126 -2.75 0.95 1.56
N GLY A 127 -2.87 2.24 1.92
CA GLY A 127 -4.04 2.78 2.60
C GLY A 127 -5.27 2.86 1.69
N LEU A 128 -5.13 3.37 0.45
CA LEU A 128 -6.25 3.45 -0.49
C LEU A 128 -6.89 2.06 -0.74
N ILE A 129 -6.06 1.07 -1.09
CA ILE A 129 -6.51 -0.30 -1.37
C ILE A 129 -7.02 -0.96 -0.08
N GLY A 130 -6.25 -0.82 1.01
CA GLY A 130 -6.53 -1.50 2.26
C GLY A 130 -7.77 -0.98 2.97
N LEU A 131 -8.07 0.33 2.93
CA LEU A 131 -9.32 0.87 3.48
C LEU A 131 -10.54 0.31 2.74
N ARG A 132 -10.46 0.13 1.42
CA ARG A 132 -11.51 -0.58 0.66
C ARG A 132 -11.64 -2.01 1.14
N LEU A 133 -10.52 -2.75 1.25
CA LEU A 133 -10.50 -4.12 1.73
C LEU A 133 -11.11 -4.25 3.14
N VAL A 134 -10.73 -3.33 4.05
CA VAL A 134 -11.27 -3.28 5.42
C VAL A 134 -12.77 -3.01 5.42
N ALA A 135 -13.25 -2.05 4.64
CA ALA A 135 -14.68 -1.72 4.58
C ALA A 135 -15.52 -2.88 4.03
N GLU A 136 -15.03 -3.56 2.99
CA GLU A 136 -15.69 -4.70 2.36
C GLU A 136 -15.66 -5.97 3.23
N ASN A 137 -14.74 -6.05 4.21
CA ASN A 137 -14.55 -7.19 5.11
C ASN A 137 -14.49 -6.77 6.59
N ALA A 138 -15.34 -5.86 7.02
CA ALA A 138 -15.28 -5.21 8.33
C ALA A 138 -15.21 -6.17 9.53
N SER A 139 -15.81 -7.35 9.44
CA SER A 139 -15.78 -8.37 10.49
C SER A 139 -14.41 -9.03 10.68
N ARG A 140 -13.55 -9.01 9.67
CA ARG A 140 -12.20 -9.60 9.67
C ARG A 140 -11.15 -8.72 10.37
N PHE A 141 -11.45 -7.44 10.59
CA PHE A 141 -10.52 -6.49 11.14
C PHE A 141 -10.94 -6.01 12.53
N ALA A 142 -10.02 -6.06 13.47
CA ALA A 142 -10.21 -5.58 14.84
C ALA A 142 -9.82 -4.12 15.01
N ARG A 143 -8.81 -3.66 14.27
CA ARG A 143 -8.22 -2.31 14.37
C ARG A 143 -7.75 -1.84 13.01
N VAL A 144 -7.70 -0.52 12.86
CA VAL A 144 -7.15 0.17 11.68
C VAL A 144 -6.10 1.17 12.14
N VAL A 145 -4.97 1.19 11.45
CA VAL A 145 -3.93 2.21 11.57
C VAL A 145 -3.63 2.72 10.17
N ILE A 146 -3.64 4.01 9.99
CA ILE A 146 -3.30 4.63 8.70
C ILE A 146 -2.20 5.67 8.85
N SER A 147 -1.37 5.78 7.82
CA SER A 147 -0.31 6.77 7.72
C SER A 147 -0.28 7.34 6.30
N ASN A 148 -0.24 8.67 6.18
CA ASN A 148 -0.04 9.36 4.90
C ASN A 148 -0.82 8.75 3.72
N THR A 149 -2.14 8.69 3.86
CA THR A 149 -3.06 8.08 2.90
C THR A 149 -4.40 8.82 2.84
N GLY A 150 -5.32 8.35 2.04
CA GLY A 150 -6.66 8.89 1.91
C GLY A 150 -7.66 7.87 1.36
N LEU A 151 -8.91 8.30 1.28
CA LEU A 151 -9.97 7.56 0.59
C LEU A 151 -10.75 8.55 -0.30
N PRO A 152 -10.12 9.03 -1.39
CA PRO A 152 -10.67 10.10 -2.23
C PRO A 152 -11.91 9.62 -2.99
N THR A 153 -12.88 10.50 -3.10
CA THR A 153 -14.16 10.28 -3.80
C THR A 153 -14.32 11.16 -5.05
N GLY A 154 -13.28 11.96 -5.35
CA GLY A 154 -13.32 12.92 -6.45
C GLY A 154 -14.18 14.17 -6.18
N ASP A 155 -14.79 14.30 -5.00
CA ASP A 155 -15.64 15.43 -4.64
C ASP A 155 -14.84 16.68 -4.23
N HIS A 156 -13.55 16.51 -3.93
CA HIS A 156 -12.64 17.59 -3.53
C HIS A 156 -11.40 17.61 -4.44
N PRO A 157 -10.84 18.78 -4.72
CA PRO A 157 -9.62 18.88 -5.50
C PRO A 157 -8.46 18.23 -4.73
N LEU A 158 -7.58 17.57 -5.48
CA LEU A 158 -6.33 17.03 -4.95
C LEU A 158 -5.28 18.16 -4.81
N THR A 159 -4.26 17.94 -4.00
CA THR A 159 -3.19 18.92 -3.78
C THR A 159 -2.39 19.17 -5.06
N GLU A 160 -1.80 20.37 -5.19
CA GLU A 160 -0.90 20.69 -6.29
C GLU A 160 0.30 19.73 -6.33
N ALA A 161 0.80 19.31 -5.18
CA ALA A 161 1.88 18.35 -5.06
C ALA A 161 1.49 16.98 -5.65
N PHE A 162 0.27 16.48 -5.36
CA PHE A 162 -0.23 15.26 -5.98
C PHE A 162 -0.38 15.41 -7.50
N MET A 163 -0.92 16.52 -7.99
CA MET A 163 -1.08 16.75 -9.42
C MET A 163 0.27 16.81 -10.14
N ALA A 164 1.29 17.40 -9.52
CA ALA A 164 2.64 17.42 -10.03
C ALA A 164 3.25 16.00 -10.07
N TRP A 165 3.05 15.20 -9.02
CA TRP A 165 3.46 13.80 -8.98
C TRP A 165 2.78 12.97 -10.08
N GLN A 166 1.45 13.09 -10.21
CA GLN A 166 0.70 12.41 -11.27
C GLN A 166 1.22 12.80 -12.68
N HIS A 167 1.50 14.08 -12.90
CA HIS A 167 2.07 14.53 -14.17
C HIS A 167 3.45 13.92 -14.41
N TYR A 168 4.33 13.96 -13.40
CA TYR A 168 5.67 13.39 -13.48
C TYR A 168 5.64 11.89 -13.80
N SER A 169 4.81 11.11 -13.10
CA SER A 169 4.69 9.66 -13.32
C SER A 169 4.27 9.29 -14.76
N LYS A 170 3.45 10.15 -15.38
CA LYS A 170 3.00 9.97 -16.77
C LYS A 170 4.03 10.34 -17.82
N THR A 171 4.82 11.38 -17.57
CA THR A 171 5.56 12.10 -18.64
C THR A 171 7.07 12.00 -18.49
N SER A 172 7.61 11.72 -17.31
CA SER A 172 9.05 11.64 -17.11
C SER A 172 9.67 10.52 -17.96
N PRO A 173 10.69 10.79 -18.75
CA PRO A 173 11.44 9.75 -19.45
C PRO A 173 12.23 8.89 -18.45
N ASP A 174 12.73 9.50 -17.38
CA ASP A 174 13.48 8.84 -16.33
C ASP A 174 12.56 8.58 -15.12
N PHE A 175 12.37 7.32 -14.77
CA PHE A 175 11.54 6.90 -13.64
C PHE A 175 12.34 5.90 -12.78
N ASP A 176 13.33 6.44 -12.09
CA ASP A 176 14.23 5.72 -11.20
C ASP A 176 13.59 5.65 -9.80
N ILE A 177 13.15 4.46 -9.42
CA ILE A 177 12.33 4.25 -8.22
C ILE A 177 13.11 4.54 -6.95
N GLY A 178 14.35 4.02 -6.83
CA GLY A 178 15.17 4.23 -5.65
C GLY A 178 15.48 5.71 -5.44
N ARG A 179 15.79 6.44 -6.53
CA ARG A 179 16.01 7.88 -6.46
C ARG A 179 14.75 8.66 -6.08
N LEU A 180 13.60 8.26 -6.60
CA LEU A 180 12.31 8.88 -6.26
C LEU A 180 11.99 8.70 -4.78
N ILE A 181 12.15 7.49 -4.25
CA ILE A 181 11.93 7.22 -2.81
C ILE A 181 12.94 7.99 -1.96
N ASN A 182 14.22 8.04 -2.35
CA ASN A 182 15.22 8.84 -1.63
C ASN A 182 14.85 10.33 -1.60
N ALA A 183 14.35 10.87 -2.70
CA ALA A 183 13.89 12.26 -2.76
C ALA A 183 12.62 12.54 -1.94
N ALA A 184 11.81 11.51 -1.73
CA ALA A 184 10.58 11.56 -0.94
C ALA A 184 10.79 11.24 0.56
N THR A 185 12.02 11.03 1.01
CA THR A 185 12.34 10.80 2.43
C THR A 185 13.12 11.99 3.00
N VAL A 186 12.91 12.30 4.28
CA VAL A 186 13.66 13.36 4.97
C VAL A 186 15.11 12.94 5.21
N ARG A 187 15.34 11.66 5.50
CA ARG A 187 16.66 11.07 5.64
C ARG A 187 17.22 10.70 4.26
N GLU A 188 18.46 11.01 4.01
CA GLU A 188 19.17 10.45 2.86
C GLU A 188 19.35 8.94 3.02
N LEU A 189 18.88 8.18 2.05
CA LEU A 189 19.01 6.73 2.04
C LEU A 189 20.44 6.32 1.70
N LEU A 190 20.89 5.21 2.27
CA LEU A 190 22.14 4.58 1.90
C LEU A 190 22.05 4.01 0.47
N ALA A 191 23.19 3.86 -0.20
CA ALA A 191 23.22 3.39 -1.58
C ALA A 191 22.61 1.98 -1.77
N ASP A 192 22.78 1.10 -0.79
CA ASP A 192 22.20 -0.23 -0.78
C ASP A 192 20.67 -0.22 -0.50
N GLU A 193 20.17 0.74 0.29
CA GLU A 193 18.74 0.96 0.48
C GLU A 193 18.09 1.47 -0.83
N VAL A 194 18.73 2.43 -1.51
CA VAL A 194 18.28 2.92 -2.83
C VAL A 194 18.25 1.76 -3.82
N ALA A 195 19.32 0.95 -3.89
CA ALA A 195 19.38 -0.22 -4.76
C ALA A 195 18.29 -1.27 -4.42
N ALA A 196 17.94 -1.43 -3.15
CA ALA A 196 16.87 -2.33 -2.73
C ALA A 196 15.48 -1.87 -3.19
N TYR A 197 15.23 -0.56 -3.26
CA TYR A 197 13.98 -0.05 -3.87
C TYR A 197 13.96 -0.19 -5.40
N ASP A 198 15.12 -0.18 -6.07
CA ASP A 198 15.24 -0.44 -7.51
C ASP A 198 15.22 -1.93 -7.86
N ALA A 199 15.48 -2.81 -6.91
CA ALA A 199 15.58 -4.25 -7.14
C ALA A 199 14.39 -4.83 -7.91
N PRO A 200 13.10 -4.46 -7.62
CA PRO A 200 11.94 -4.98 -8.35
C PRO A 200 11.85 -4.57 -9.82
N PHE A 201 12.61 -3.56 -10.26
CA PHE A 201 12.40 -2.85 -11.53
C PHE A 201 13.66 -2.86 -12.40
N PRO A 202 14.05 -4.00 -12.99
CA PRO A 202 15.27 -4.10 -13.83
C PRO A 202 15.31 -3.12 -15.00
N ASP A 203 14.16 -2.86 -15.60
CA ASP A 203 13.96 -1.93 -16.71
C ASP A 203 12.52 -1.38 -16.74
N ASP A 204 12.19 -0.57 -17.74
CA ASP A 204 10.88 0.11 -17.82
C ASP A 204 9.69 -0.82 -18.04
N THR A 205 9.91 -2.04 -18.55
CA THR A 205 8.81 -3.03 -18.72
C THR A 205 8.23 -3.49 -17.39
N TYR A 206 9.00 -3.36 -16.30
CA TYR A 206 8.57 -3.69 -14.94
C TYR A 206 7.86 -2.54 -14.22
N LYS A 207 7.82 -1.32 -14.80
CA LYS A 207 7.37 -0.10 -14.13
C LYS A 207 5.95 0.33 -14.53
N ALA A 208 5.21 -0.47 -15.29
CA ALA A 208 3.86 -0.09 -15.75
C ALA A 208 2.93 0.25 -14.57
N GLY A 209 2.94 -0.57 -13.51
CA GLY A 209 2.20 -0.33 -12.27
C GLY A 209 2.61 0.98 -11.60
N ALA A 210 3.88 1.17 -11.28
CA ALA A 210 4.39 2.37 -10.63
C ALA A 210 4.05 3.65 -11.41
N ARG A 211 4.10 3.61 -12.74
CA ARG A 211 3.76 4.77 -13.58
C ARG A 211 2.27 5.10 -13.63
N ILE A 212 1.38 4.10 -13.54
CA ILE A 212 -0.06 4.34 -13.72
C ILE A 212 -0.77 4.67 -12.41
N PHE A 213 -0.29 4.20 -11.26
CA PHE A 213 -0.96 4.32 -9.97
C PHE A 213 -1.45 5.73 -9.62
N PRO A 214 -0.63 6.80 -9.76
CA PRO A 214 -1.12 8.15 -9.47
C PRO A 214 -2.33 8.55 -10.33
N SER A 215 -2.50 7.92 -11.50
CA SER A 215 -3.62 8.19 -12.42
C SER A 215 -4.90 7.42 -12.08
N LEU A 216 -4.81 6.45 -11.18
CA LEU A 216 -5.95 5.64 -10.75
C LEU A 216 -6.68 6.26 -9.54
N VAL A 217 -6.13 7.31 -8.94
CA VAL A 217 -6.77 8.06 -7.85
C VAL A 217 -7.96 8.84 -8.42
N PRO A 218 -9.17 8.70 -7.84
CA PRO A 218 -10.34 9.45 -8.29
C PRO A 218 -10.12 10.96 -8.18
N THR A 219 -10.24 11.66 -9.30
CA THR A 219 -10.09 13.13 -9.38
C THR A 219 -11.38 13.87 -9.71
N ALA A 220 -12.45 13.12 -10.04
CA ALA A 220 -13.77 13.66 -10.33
C ALA A 220 -14.87 12.78 -9.71
N PRO A 221 -16.04 13.35 -9.38
CA PRO A 221 -17.13 12.63 -8.73
C PRO A 221 -17.71 11.46 -9.55
N ASP A 222 -17.57 11.50 -10.86
CA ASP A 222 -18.01 10.47 -11.80
C ASP A 222 -16.94 9.45 -12.16
N ASP A 223 -15.77 9.50 -11.48
CA ASP A 223 -14.75 8.47 -11.63
C ASP A 223 -15.33 7.08 -11.30
N PRO A 224 -15.03 6.05 -12.10
CA PRO A 224 -15.57 4.68 -11.90
C PRO A 224 -15.35 4.11 -10.50
N THR A 225 -14.32 4.58 -9.79
CA THR A 225 -13.96 4.08 -8.44
C THR A 225 -14.56 4.93 -7.31
N ALA A 226 -15.02 6.14 -7.61
CA ALA A 226 -15.55 7.08 -6.62
C ALA A 226 -16.74 6.51 -5.83
N SER A 227 -17.67 5.82 -6.53
CA SER A 227 -18.85 5.23 -5.89
C SER A 227 -18.49 4.18 -4.84
N ALA A 228 -17.49 3.35 -5.12
CA ALA A 228 -17.04 2.32 -4.19
C ALA A 228 -16.29 2.93 -2.98
N ASN A 229 -15.55 4.01 -3.18
CA ASN A 229 -14.93 4.75 -2.07
C ASN A 229 -15.99 5.45 -1.20
N ARG A 230 -17.08 5.98 -1.79
CA ARG A 230 -18.21 6.50 -1.00
C ARG A 230 -18.88 5.41 -0.16
N ALA A 231 -19.11 4.22 -0.74
CA ALA A 231 -19.64 3.08 0.00
C ALA A 231 -18.72 2.66 1.16
N ALA A 232 -17.39 2.69 0.96
CA ALA A 232 -16.44 2.44 2.02
C ALA A 232 -16.52 3.52 3.13
N TRP A 233 -16.68 4.79 2.78
CA TRP A 233 -16.93 5.85 3.77
C TRP A 233 -18.18 5.62 4.60
N GLU A 234 -19.28 5.11 4.02
CA GLU A 234 -20.50 4.78 4.78
C GLU A 234 -20.25 3.72 5.85
N ILE A 235 -19.30 2.81 5.65
CA ILE A 235 -18.86 1.84 6.66
C ILE A 235 -18.02 2.55 7.72
N PHE A 236 -17.05 3.39 7.33
CA PHE A 236 -16.20 4.10 8.28
C PHE A 236 -16.96 5.15 9.10
N ASP A 237 -18.01 5.76 8.59
CA ASP A 237 -18.89 6.67 9.34
C ASP A 237 -19.58 5.97 10.53
N ARG A 238 -19.58 4.62 10.53
CA ARG A 238 -20.15 3.78 11.61
C ARG A 238 -19.10 2.88 12.27
N TRP A 239 -17.82 3.08 11.98
CA TRP A 239 -16.73 2.24 12.48
C TRP A 239 -16.37 2.65 13.91
N GLU A 240 -16.78 1.81 14.91
CA GLU A 240 -16.53 2.05 16.33
C GLU A 240 -15.26 1.36 16.86
N LYS A 241 -14.67 0.41 16.09
CA LYS A 241 -13.44 -0.26 16.48
C LYS A 241 -12.25 0.73 16.42
N PRO A 242 -11.16 0.50 17.20
CA PRO A 242 -10.02 1.40 17.21
C PRO A 242 -9.52 1.77 15.82
N PHE A 243 -9.40 3.06 15.57
CA PHE A 243 -8.90 3.64 14.32
C PHE A 243 -7.85 4.71 14.62
N LEU A 244 -6.58 4.45 14.31
CA LEU A 244 -5.45 5.32 14.63
C LEU A 244 -4.93 6.00 13.36
N CYS A 245 -4.69 7.31 13.45
CA CYS A 245 -4.03 8.10 12.41
C CYS A 245 -2.63 8.50 12.86
N CYS A 246 -1.61 8.18 12.05
CA CYS A 246 -0.19 8.49 12.28
C CYS A 246 0.38 9.16 11.02
N PHE A 247 0.10 10.45 10.84
CA PHE A 247 0.51 11.17 9.64
C PHE A 247 1.76 12.01 9.88
N SER A 248 2.61 12.12 8.88
CA SER A 248 3.79 12.98 8.93
C SER A 248 3.46 14.44 8.61
N ASP A 249 4.27 15.36 9.11
CA ASP A 249 4.08 16.80 8.94
C ASP A 249 4.68 17.36 7.64
N ARG A 250 5.57 16.62 6.98
CA ARG A 250 6.31 17.11 5.80
C ARG A 250 5.85 16.52 4.47
N ASP A 251 4.93 15.56 4.45
CA ASP A 251 4.38 15.02 3.21
C ASP A 251 3.51 16.10 2.52
N PRO A 252 3.92 16.61 1.35
CA PRO A 252 3.17 17.65 0.66
C PRO A 252 1.87 17.15 0.02
N VAL A 253 1.72 15.82 -0.11
CA VAL A 253 0.57 15.18 -0.77
C VAL A 253 -0.57 14.94 0.21
N THR A 254 -0.27 14.32 1.35
CA THR A 254 -1.29 13.81 2.28
C THR A 254 -1.34 14.54 3.63
N ARG A 255 -0.44 15.47 3.90
CA ARG A 255 -0.43 16.24 5.15
C ARG A 255 -1.79 16.85 5.46
N GLY A 256 -2.31 16.59 6.67
CA GLY A 256 -3.62 17.06 7.12
C GLY A 256 -4.80 16.24 6.59
N GLY A 257 -4.55 15.17 5.79
CA GLY A 257 -5.57 14.26 5.30
C GLY A 257 -6.22 13.40 6.39
N ASP A 258 -5.54 13.25 7.54
CA ASP A 258 -6.07 12.62 8.74
C ASP A 258 -7.34 13.32 9.28
N GLY A 259 -7.48 14.63 9.06
CA GLY A 259 -8.64 15.40 9.49
C GLY A 259 -9.97 14.86 8.98
N ALA A 260 -10.02 14.28 7.79
CA ALA A 260 -11.21 13.65 7.25
C ALA A 260 -11.62 12.41 8.06
N PHE A 261 -10.66 11.57 8.47
CA PHE A 261 -10.90 10.39 9.29
C PHE A 261 -11.26 10.77 10.73
N LEU A 262 -10.50 11.69 11.33
CA LEU A 262 -10.73 12.19 12.70
C LEU A 262 -12.12 12.80 12.89
N SER A 263 -12.67 13.42 11.85
CA SER A 263 -13.99 14.04 11.91
C SER A 263 -15.17 13.09 11.64
N ARG A 264 -14.93 11.97 10.96
CA ARG A 264 -15.98 11.09 10.46
C ARG A 264 -16.02 9.73 11.14
N VAL A 265 -14.87 9.18 11.54
CA VAL A 265 -14.76 7.79 12.02
C VAL A 265 -14.90 7.74 13.54
N PRO A 266 -16.00 7.21 14.12
CA PRO A 266 -16.19 7.16 15.57
C PRO A 266 -15.06 6.47 16.33
N GLY A 267 -14.48 5.42 15.75
CA GLY A 267 -13.38 4.65 16.34
C GLY A 267 -12.08 5.40 16.53
N THR A 268 -11.97 6.64 16.03
CA THR A 268 -10.82 7.52 16.30
C THR A 268 -10.88 8.12 17.72
N ALA A 269 -12.07 8.21 18.31
CA ALA A 269 -12.23 8.82 19.62
C ALA A 269 -11.39 8.13 20.71
N GLY A 270 -10.57 8.90 21.41
CA GLY A 270 -9.71 8.39 22.50
C GLY A 270 -8.48 7.60 22.07
N GLN A 271 -8.19 7.51 20.77
CA GLN A 271 -6.96 6.90 20.28
C GLN A 271 -5.77 7.88 20.40
N PRO A 272 -4.56 7.38 20.62
CA PRO A 272 -3.35 8.19 20.71
C PRO A 272 -2.84 8.59 19.32
N HIS A 273 -3.62 9.43 18.61
CA HIS A 273 -3.21 9.96 17.31
C HIS A 273 -1.92 10.75 17.45
N GLU A 274 -1.06 10.62 16.47
CA GLU A 274 0.23 11.29 16.46
C GLU A 274 0.53 11.90 15.10
N THR A 275 1.01 13.12 15.11
CA THR A 275 1.68 13.72 13.96
C THR A 275 3.17 13.42 14.08
N ILE A 276 3.72 12.67 13.15
CA ILE A 276 5.14 12.30 13.13
C ILE A 276 5.92 13.51 12.61
N GLU A 277 6.59 14.19 13.53
CA GLU A 277 7.35 15.40 13.22
C GLU A 277 8.61 15.10 12.41
N ASN A 278 8.94 16.00 11.48
CA ASN A 278 10.11 15.90 10.62
C ASN A 278 10.17 14.58 9.81
N ALA A 279 9.02 14.05 9.41
CA ALA A 279 8.89 12.83 8.62
C ALA A 279 8.17 13.12 7.28
N HIS A 280 8.48 12.30 6.28
CA HIS A 280 7.87 12.36 4.96
C HIS A 280 7.64 10.95 4.42
#